data_c134bd66993b1a9af76aeccda9a04b7f
#
_entry.id   c134bd66993b1a9af76aeccda9a04b7f
#
_cell.length_a   1.000
_cell.length_b   1.000
_cell.length_c   1.000
_cell.angle_alpha   90.00
_cell.angle_beta   90.00
_cell.angle_gamma   90.00
#
_symmetry.space_group_name_H-M   'P 1'
#
loop_
_entity.id
_entity.type
_entity.pdbx_description
1 polymer ?
#
loop_
_entity_poly.entity_id
_entity_poly.type
_entity_poly.pdbx_seq_one_letter_code
_entity_poly.pdbx_strand_id
1 'polypeptide(L)'
;MSSANTVHASGLTKSYGKDAGVFDIDLAVATGQIVGLIGPSGSGKTTTVRLTTGLLTPDSGSVEVLGQDPLRFTTKTRARIGYMAQESVFFPDLTLRENLDFAASLYGMPYRRDQHIEEMIEFLDLGDVMDRLLRKASGGEKRRLSLAATLIHDPDLMFLDEPTAGVDPILRRKFWDHFEHLSDSGATMIVTTQYVGEAAYCDFVGVLASGRILAFDTPEGLRRRAFGGEQLDVVFATPPHHEDMTSLSGAGEVHKLRWLDDHTIRLSVDDAGSYAPTVVEWARQREVAIEKTEPYLPPYDDVFVELMATLDEVTEPEPVVANAG
;
A
#
# COMPACT_ATOMS: atom_id res chain seq x y z
N MET A 1 -16.53 1.47 -20.26
CA MET A 1 -17.04 0.18 -19.76
C MET A 1 -16.70 0.15 -18.29
N SER A 2 -17.68 0.02 -17.37
CA SER A 2 -17.40 -0.11 -15.94
C SER A 2 -16.60 -1.40 -15.75
N SER A 3 -15.33 -1.32 -15.35
CA SER A 3 -14.53 -2.49 -14.99
C SER A 3 -15.25 -3.16 -13.81
N ALA A 4 -15.61 -4.44 -13.97
CA ALA A 4 -16.19 -5.19 -12.87
C ALA A 4 -15.18 -5.29 -11.73
N ASN A 5 -15.59 -4.96 -10.51
CA ASN A 5 -14.75 -5.11 -9.35
C ASN A 5 -14.41 -6.59 -9.11
N THR A 6 -13.16 -6.90 -8.95
CA THR A 6 -12.68 -8.24 -8.58
C THR A 6 -12.90 -8.50 -7.09
N VAL A 7 -12.76 -7.45 -6.26
CA VAL A 7 -13.07 -7.48 -4.82
C VAL A 7 -13.96 -6.28 -4.51
N HIS A 8 -15.05 -6.52 -3.79
CA HIS A 8 -15.94 -5.48 -3.30
C HIS A 8 -16.36 -5.80 -1.87
N ALA A 9 -16.00 -4.93 -0.94
CA ALA A 9 -16.41 -5.01 0.48
C ALA A 9 -17.14 -3.74 0.86
N SER A 10 -18.20 -3.86 1.65
CA SER A 10 -18.98 -2.72 2.15
C SER A 10 -19.34 -2.89 3.61
N GLY A 11 -18.96 -1.90 4.43
CA GLY A 11 -19.21 -1.86 5.87
C GLY A 11 -18.62 -3.05 6.62
N LEU A 12 -17.54 -3.66 6.09
CA LEU A 12 -17.02 -4.93 6.58
C LEU A 12 -16.42 -4.78 7.97
N THR A 13 -16.99 -5.49 8.93
CA THR A 13 -16.60 -5.37 10.34
C THR A 13 -16.31 -6.73 10.96
N LYS A 14 -15.24 -6.81 11.75
CA LYS A 14 -14.88 -7.94 12.60
C LYS A 14 -14.28 -7.45 13.91
N SER A 15 -14.94 -7.67 15.02
CA SER A 15 -14.50 -7.27 16.35
C SER A 15 -13.89 -8.45 17.12
N TYR A 16 -12.79 -8.20 17.80
CA TYR A 16 -12.16 -9.11 18.76
C TYR A 16 -12.22 -8.58 20.19
N GLY A 17 -12.91 -7.45 20.40
CA GLY A 17 -13.06 -6.75 21.67
C GLY A 17 -13.35 -5.28 21.45
N LYS A 18 -13.26 -4.44 22.48
CA LYS A 18 -13.72 -3.06 22.42
C LYS A 18 -12.99 -2.23 21.34
N ASP A 19 -11.67 -2.43 21.19
CA ASP A 19 -10.82 -1.61 20.29
C ASP A 19 -9.95 -2.48 19.38
N ALA A 20 -10.22 -3.79 19.27
CA ALA A 20 -9.46 -4.72 18.45
C ALA A 20 -10.34 -5.30 17.33
N GLY A 21 -9.87 -5.19 16.09
CA GLY A 21 -10.60 -5.69 14.92
C GLY A 21 -10.47 -4.81 13.71
N VAL A 22 -11.44 -4.92 12.80
CA VAL A 22 -11.65 -4.01 11.68
C VAL A 22 -13.09 -3.54 11.70
N PHE A 23 -13.31 -2.28 11.35
CA PHE A 23 -14.58 -1.61 11.52
C PHE A 23 -14.92 -0.79 10.30
N ASP A 24 -16.05 -1.09 9.67
CA ASP A 24 -16.61 -0.31 8.58
C ASP A 24 -15.65 -0.16 7.39
N ILE A 25 -15.08 -1.29 6.96
CA ILE A 25 -14.14 -1.31 5.83
C ILE A 25 -14.93 -1.33 4.53
N ASP A 26 -14.76 -0.28 3.72
CA ASP A 26 -15.17 -0.22 2.32
C ASP A 26 -13.94 -0.38 1.44
N LEU A 27 -14.00 -1.35 0.50
CA LEU A 27 -12.89 -1.64 -0.40
C LEU A 27 -13.42 -2.08 -1.76
N ALA A 28 -12.99 -1.41 -2.81
CA ALA A 28 -13.30 -1.79 -4.19
C ALA A 28 -11.99 -1.92 -4.99
N VAL A 29 -11.75 -3.11 -5.55
CA VAL A 29 -10.55 -3.40 -6.35
C VAL A 29 -10.98 -3.86 -7.73
N ALA A 30 -10.59 -3.13 -8.76
CA ALA A 30 -10.85 -3.51 -10.13
C ALA A 30 -9.86 -4.58 -10.63
N THR A 31 -10.24 -5.27 -11.69
CA THR A 31 -9.37 -6.27 -12.33
C THR A 31 -8.10 -5.61 -12.86
N GLY A 32 -6.95 -6.28 -12.66
CA GLY A 32 -5.65 -5.80 -13.12
C GLY A 32 -5.08 -4.65 -12.28
N GLN A 33 -5.48 -4.50 -11.02
CA GLN A 33 -4.94 -3.49 -10.11
C GLN A 33 -4.08 -4.11 -9.01
N ILE A 34 -3.06 -3.39 -8.61
CA ILE A 34 -2.30 -3.62 -7.38
C ILE A 34 -2.80 -2.65 -6.32
N VAL A 35 -3.43 -3.18 -5.27
CA VAL A 35 -3.90 -2.38 -4.12
C VAL A 35 -3.05 -2.68 -2.90
N GLY A 36 -2.37 -1.66 -2.40
CA GLY A 36 -1.60 -1.73 -1.15
C GLY A 36 -2.49 -1.44 0.06
N LEU A 37 -2.49 -2.30 1.07
CA LEU A 37 -3.04 -2.00 2.39
C LEU A 37 -1.87 -1.73 3.34
N ILE A 38 -1.67 -0.46 3.69
CA ILE A 38 -0.50 0.00 4.45
C ILE A 38 -0.94 0.47 5.83
N GLY A 39 -0.14 0.17 6.84
CA GLY A 39 -0.41 0.61 8.21
C GLY A 39 0.49 -0.08 9.22
N PRO A 40 0.51 0.40 10.48
CA PRO A 40 1.31 -0.20 11.53
C PRO A 40 0.86 -1.63 11.86
N SER A 41 1.67 -2.35 12.62
CA SER A 41 1.28 -3.66 13.14
C SER A 41 0.01 -3.53 13.98
N GLY A 42 -0.93 -4.47 13.82
CA GLY A 42 -2.22 -4.43 14.51
C GLY A 42 -3.27 -3.49 13.90
N SER A 43 -3.00 -2.80 12.80
CA SER A 43 -3.98 -1.88 12.16
C SER A 43 -5.17 -2.57 11.49
N GLY A 44 -5.16 -3.91 11.35
CA GLY A 44 -6.27 -4.68 10.77
C GLY A 44 -6.00 -5.25 9.37
N LYS A 45 -4.83 -5.03 8.76
CA LYS A 45 -4.47 -5.50 7.39
C LYS A 45 -4.73 -6.99 7.19
N THR A 46 -4.10 -7.84 7.99
CA THR A 46 -4.27 -9.30 7.95
C THR A 46 -5.72 -9.71 8.21
N THR A 47 -6.43 -9.03 9.11
CA THR A 47 -7.85 -9.31 9.37
C THR A 47 -8.70 -9.00 8.14
N THR A 48 -8.46 -7.86 7.46
CA THR A 48 -9.14 -7.49 6.21
C THR A 48 -8.90 -8.56 5.13
N VAL A 49 -7.65 -8.99 4.95
CA VAL A 49 -7.32 -10.07 4.00
C VAL A 49 -8.02 -11.38 4.35
N ARG A 50 -8.06 -11.78 5.62
CA ARG A 50 -8.74 -13.00 6.05
C ARG A 50 -10.24 -12.97 5.85
N LEU A 51 -10.86 -11.81 5.98
CA LEU A 51 -12.29 -11.61 5.68
C LEU A 51 -12.55 -11.71 4.18
N THR A 52 -11.73 -11.08 3.35
CA THR A 52 -11.86 -11.10 1.88
C THR A 52 -11.54 -12.46 1.28
N THR A 53 -10.74 -13.29 1.95
CA THR A 53 -10.45 -14.68 1.53
C THR A 53 -11.43 -15.72 2.09
N GLY A 54 -12.38 -15.31 2.94
CA GLY A 54 -13.34 -16.21 3.59
C GLY A 54 -12.73 -17.09 4.70
N LEU A 55 -11.53 -16.77 5.17
CA LEU A 55 -10.89 -17.42 6.32
C LEU A 55 -11.48 -16.95 7.64
N LEU A 56 -12.15 -15.79 7.63
CA LEU A 56 -12.90 -15.26 8.76
C LEU A 56 -14.31 -14.88 8.32
N THR A 57 -15.28 -15.08 9.21
CA THR A 57 -16.66 -14.62 9.02
C THR A 57 -16.77 -13.21 9.59
N PRO A 58 -17.27 -12.23 8.82
CA PRO A 58 -17.55 -10.89 9.33
C PRO A 58 -18.68 -10.90 10.36
N ASP A 59 -18.67 -9.94 11.27
CA ASP A 59 -19.77 -9.71 12.23
C ASP A 59 -20.87 -8.87 11.59
N SER A 60 -20.49 -7.98 10.65
CA SER A 60 -21.42 -7.19 9.80
C SER A 60 -20.75 -6.75 8.51
N GLY A 61 -21.55 -6.17 7.62
CA GLY A 61 -21.13 -5.80 6.27
C GLY A 61 -21.20 -6.97 5.29
N SER A 62 -20.70 -6.74 4.10
CA SER A 62 -20.68 -7.74 3.02
C SER A 62 -19.38 -7.67 2.25
N VAL A 63 -19.00 -8.81 1.66
CA VAL A 63 -17.84 -8.90 0.79
C VAL A 63 -18.15 -9.86 -0.36
N GLU A 64 -17.79 -9.45 -1.57
CA GLU A 64 -17.86 -10.24 -2.78
C GLU A 64 -16.49 -10.26 -3.46
N VAL A 65 -16.04 -11.44 -3.86
CA VAL A 65 -14.75 -11.66 -4.50
C VAL A 65 -14.97 -12.57 -5.72
N LEU A 66 -14.52 -12.14 -6.89
CA LEU A 66 -14.76 -12.81 -8.17
C LEU A 66 -16.25 -13.14 -8.38
N GLY A 67 -17.15 -12.24 -7.95
CA GLY A 67 -18.60 -12.41 -8.07
C GLY A 67 -19.21 -13.43 -7.10
N GLN A 68 -18.52 -13.79 -6.00
CA GLN A 68 -18.99 -14.77 -5.01
C GLN A 68 -18.72 -14.31 -3.58
N ASP A 69 -19.58 -14.76 -2.66
CA ASP A 69 -19.32 -14.69 -1.23
C ASP A 69 -18.11 -15.59 -0.89
N PRO A 70 -17.03 -15.05 -0.27
CA PRO A 70 -15.83 -15.82 0.06
C PRO A 70 -16.07 -17.04 0.94
N LEU A 71 -17.08 -17.01 1.79
CA LEU A 71 -17.46 -18.15 2.64
C LEU A 71 -18.03 -19.32 1.82
N ARG A 72 -18.40 -19.06 0.56
CA ARG A 72 -19.04 -20.02 -0.36
C ARG A 72 -18.23 -20.31 -1.62
N PHE A 73 -16.94 -19.99 -1.62
CA PHE A 73 -16.06 -20.25 -2.76
C PHE A 73 -16.12 -21.71 -3.23
N THR A 74 -16.35 -21.87 -4.52
CA THR A 74 -16.23 -23.18 -5.17
C THR A 74 -14.76 -23.57 -5.31
N THR A 75 -14.47 -24.85 -5.53
CA THR A 75 -13.10 -25.32 -5.85
C THR A 75 -12.53 -24.60 -7.07
N LYS A 76 -13.37 -24.32 -8.10
CA LYS A 76 -12.97 -23.58 -9.29
C LYS A 76 -12.57 -22.15 -8.96
N THR A 77 -13.29 -21.48 -8.07
CA THR A 77 -12.97 -20.11 -7.64
C THR A 77 -11.70 -20.09 -6.83
N ARG A 78 -11.54 -21.03 -5.89
CA ARG A 78 -10.30 -21.17 -5.06
C ARG A 78 -9.06 -21.38 -5.92
N ALA A 79 -9.16 -22.12 -7.02
CA ALA A 79 -8.05 -22.37 -7.95
C ALA A 79 -7.62 -21.11 -8.73
N ARG A 80 -8.39 -20.03 -8.68
CA ARG A 80 -8.06 -18.73 -9.29
C ARG A 80 -7.48 -17.73 -8.30
N ILE A 81 -7.36 -18.12 -7.02
CA ILE A 81 -6.93 -17.24 -5.93
C ILE A 81 -5.62 -17.75 -5.35
N GLY A 82 -4.61 -16.90 -5.32
CA GLY A 82 -3.39 -17.09 -4.56
C GLY A 82 -3.51 -16.40 -3.20
N TYR A 83 -3.16 -17.08 -2.12
CA TYR A 83 -3.09 -16.49 -0.80
C TYR A 83 -1.75 -16.79 -0.13
N MET A 84 -0.98 -15.76 0.09
CA MET A 84 0.25 -15.81 0.87
C MET A 84 -0.02 -15.29 2.28
N ALA A 85 -0.06 -16.19 3.25
CA ALA A 85 -0.23 -15.83 4.65
C ALA A 85 1.06 -15.25 5.25
N GLN A 86 0.92 -14.47 6.31
CA GLN A 86 2.05 -13.93 7.06
C GLN A 86 2.95 -15.05 7.61
N GLU A 87 2.36 -16.12 8.13
CA GLU A 87 3.07 -17.33 8.54
C GLU A 87 2.85 -18.43 7.50
N SER A 88 3.94 -18.98 6.99
CA SER A 88 3.90 -20.06 5.99
C SER A 88 3.58 -21.40 6.64
N VAL A 89 2.60 -22.11 6.09
CA VAL A 89 2.21 -23.45 6.54
C VAL A 89 2.80 -24.47 5.58
N PHE A 90 4.00 -24.92 5.87
CA PHE A 90 4.72 -25.92 5.09
C PHE A 90 5.13 -27.11 5.96
N PHE A 91 5.53 -28.21 5.32
CA PHE A 91 6.00 -29.41 6.00
C PHE A 91 7.50 -29.29 6.32
N PRO A 92 7.89 -29.19 7.61
CA PRO A 92 9.27 -28.93 8.00
C PRO A 92 10.25 -30.06 7.66
N ASP A 93 9.75 -31.30 7.51
CA ASP A 93 10.51 -32.49 7.19
C ASP A 93 10.58 -32.81 5.69
N LEU A 94 9.94 -32.03 4.85
CA LEU A 94 10.10 -32.02 3.40
C LEU A 94 11.16 -30.97 2.99
N THR A 95 11.78 -31.19 1.83
CA THR A 95 12.64 -30.21 1.17
C THR A 95 11.80 -29.02 0.66
N LEU A 96 12.47 -27.90 0.28
CA LEU A 96 11.76 -26.78 -0.34
C LEU A 96 11.09 -27.23 -1.64
N ARG A 97 11.76 -28.05 -2.45
CA ARG A 97 11.21 -28.60 -3.70
C ARG A 97 9.95 -29.45 -3.45
N GLU A 98 10.00 -30.39 -2.51
CA GLU A 98 8.85 -31.21 -2.17
C GLU A 98 7.67 -30.39 -1.66
N ASN A 99 7.91 -29.35 -0.89
CA ASN A 99 6.86 -28.42 -0.46
C ASN A 99 6.23 -27.65 -1.64
N LEU A 100 7.05 -27.19 -2.60
CA LEU A 100 6.56 -26.49 -3.79
C LEU A 100 5.79 -27.45 -4.71
N ASP A 101 6.28 -28.66 -4.91
CA ASP A 101 5.59 -29.73 -5.64
C ASP A 101 4.25 -30.09 -5.02
N PHE A 102 4.21 -30.15 -3.69
CA PHE A 102 2.97 -30.38 -2.95
C PHE A 102 1.96 -29.24 -3.19
N ALA A 103 2.41 -27.98 -3.07
CA ALA A 103 1.56 -26.83 -3.35
C ALA A 103 0.99 -26.85 -4.77
N ALA A 104 1.82 -27.11 -5.78
CA ALA A 104 1.38 -27.25 -7.16
C ALA A 104 0.36 -28.39 -7.36
N SER A 105 0.50 -29.48 -6.60
CA SER A 105 -0.42 -30.61 -6.64
C SER A 105 -1.81 -30.28 -6.08
N LEU A 106 -1.89 -29.41 -5.05
CA LEU A 106 -3.16 -28.96 -4.47
C LEU A 106 -4.02 -28.19 -5.46
N TYR A 107 -3.39 -27.47 -6.40
CA TYR A 107 -4.09 -26.73 -7.46
C TYR A 107 -4.35 -27.57 -8.71
N GLY A 108 -4.04 -28.89 -8.68
CA GLY A 108 -4.31 -29.81 -9.79
C GLY A 108 -3.43 -29.55 -11.02
N MET A 109 -2.26 -28.95 -10.85
CA MET A 109 -1.33 -28.72 -11.95
C MET A 109 -0.90 -30.05 -12.59
N PRO A 110 -0.74 -30.11 -13.93
CA PRO A 110 -0.36 -31.33 -14.62
C PRO A 110 1.03 -31.84 -14.17
N TYR A 111 1.27 -33.12 -14.30
CA TYR A 111 2.53 -33.74 -13.88
C TYR A 111 3.78 -33.17 -14.59
N ARG A 112 3.61 -32.60 -15.81
CA ARG A 112 4.69 -31.93 -16.58
C ARG A 112 4.74 -30.41 -16.29
N ARG A 113 4.97 -30.05 -15.04
CA ARG A 113 5.08 -28.66 -14.57
C ARG A 113 6.53 -28.24 -14.27
N ASP A 114 7.50 -29.11 -14.57
CA ASP A 114 8.90 -28.92 -14.15
C ASP A 114 9.46 -27.60 -14.66
N GLN A 115 9.19 -27.24 -15.92
CA GLN A 115 9.67 -25.97 -16.48
C GLN A 115 9.14 -24.75 -15.70
N HIS A 116 7.85 -24.71 -15.40
CA HIS A 116 7.23 -23.61 -14.68
C HIS A 116 7.73 -23.53 -13.22
N ILE A 117 7.95 -24.68 -12.59
CA ILE A 117 8.57 -24.76 -11.25
C ILE A 117 10.00 -24.21 -11.29
N GLU A 118 10.81 -24.59 -12.30
CA GLU A 118 12.19 -24.10 -12.43
C GLU A 118 12.25 -22.60 -12.70
N GLU A 119 11.37 -22.06 -13.54
CA GLU A 119 11.24 -20.60 -13.78
C GLU A 119 10.93 -19.86 -12.47
N MET A 120 10.04 -20.39 -11.64
CA MET A 120 9.69 -19.81 -10.33
C MET A 120 10.85 -19.90 -9.33
N ILE A 121 11.59 -21.02 -9.34
CA ILE A 121 12.77 -21.22 -8.50
C ILE A 121 13.87 -20.21 -8.86
N GLU A 122 14.13 -20.01 -10.16
CA GLU A 122 15.11 -19.05 -10.66
C GLU A 122 14.70 -17.60 -10.32
N PHE A 123 13.44 -17.25 -10.57
CA PHE A 123 12.91 -15.92 -10.26
C PHE A 123 13.10 -15.56 -8.78
N LEU A 124 12.85 -16.51 -7.86
CA LEU A 124 12.92 -16.29 -6.41
C LEU A 124 14.29 -16.59 -5.81
N ASP A 125 15.30 -16.87 -6.65
CA ASP A 125 16.66 -17.16 -6.21
C ASP A 125 16.70 -18.27 -5.12
N LEU A 126 16.03 -19.38 -5.42
CA LEU A 126 15.90 -20.53 -4.52
C LEU A 126 16.74 -21.76 -4.97
N GLY A 127 17.39 -21.71 -6.14
CA GLY A 127 18.05 -22.87 -6.76
C GLY A 127 18.97 -23.64 -5.82
N ASP A 128 19.88 -22.97 -5.15
CA ASP A 128 20.90 -23.56 -4.29
C ASP A 128 20.34 -24.23 -3.00
N VAL A 129 19.07 -23.97 -2.68
CA VAL A 129 18.48 -24.41 -1.40
C VAL A 129 17.30 -25.36 -1.57
N MET A 130 16.91 -25.69 -2.80
CA MET A 130 15.70 -26.48 -3.08
C MET A 130 15.74 -27.88 -2.47
N ASP A 131 16.92 -28.52 -2.38
CA ASP A 131 17.09 -29.85 -1.79
C ASP A 131 17.30 -29.83 -0.26
N ARG A 132 17.27 -28.64 0.34
CA ARG A 132 17.39 -28.47 1.78
C ARG A 132 16.05 -28.73 2.46
N LEU A 133 16.06 -29.43 3.62
CA LEU A 133 14.86 -29.55 4.45
C LEU A 133 14.37 -28.19 4.93
N LEU A 134 13.07 -27.97 4.87
CA LEU A 134 12.48 -26.68 5.22
C LEU A 134 12.81 -26.21 6.65
N ARG A 135 12.93 -27.11 7.62
CA ARG A 135 13.33 -26.78 8.99
C ARG A 135 14.72 -26.16 9.11
N LYS A 136 15.58 -26.34 8.09
CA LYS A 136 16.93 -25.76 8.01
C LYS A 136 16.98 -24.50 7.18
N ALA A 137 15.86 -24.12 6.54
CA ALA A 137 15.78 -22.92 5.75
C ALA A 137 15.65 -21.66 6.63
N SER A 138 16.28 -20.56 6.19
CA SER A 138 16.15 -19.25 6.81
C SER A 138 14.73 -18.68 6.66
N GLY A 139 14.39 -17.65 7.44
CA GLY A 139 13.11 -16.95 7.32
C GLY A 139 12.87 -16.37 5.92
N GLY A 140 13.90 -15.78 5.31
CA GLY A 140 13.83 -15.24 3.95
C GLY A 140 13.61 -16.32 2.89
N GLU A 141 14.29 -17.49 2.99
CA GLU A 141 14.07 -18.64 2.09
C GLU A 141 12.65 -19.19 2.21
N LYS A 142 12.12 -19.31 3.43
CA LYS A 142 10.72 -19.70 3.67
C LYS A 142 9.74 -18.71 3.08
N ARG A 143 10.05 -17.40 3.18
CA ARG A 143 9.21 -16.33 2.63
C ARG A 143 9.15 -16.40 1.12
N ARG A 144 10.30 -16.59 0.46
CA ARG A 144 10.42 -16.78 -0.99
C ARG A 144 9.68 -18.04 -1.46
N LEU A 145 9.81 -19.13 -0.73
CA LEU A 145 9.05 -20.36 -1.01
C LEU A 145 7.54 -20.13 -0.88
N SER A 146 7.09 -19.34 0.11
CA SER A 146 5.68 -19.02 0.28
C SER A 146 5.14 -18.23 -0.92
N LEU A 147 5.93 -17.28 -1.42
CA LEU A 147 5.57 -16.53 -2.63
C LEU A 147 5.53 -17.47 -3.84
N ALA A 148 6.54 -18.33 -4.03
CA ALA A 148 6.55 -19.33 -5.09
C ALA A 148 5.27 -20.19 -5.08
N ALA A 149 4.92 -20.75 -3.92
CA ALA A 149 3.73 -21.59 -3.76
C ALA A 149 2.41 -20.83 -4.00
N THR A 150 2.41 -19.52 -3.78
CA THR A 150 1.24 -18.67 -4.05
C THR A 150 1.07 -18.36 -5.52
N LEU A 151 2.17 -18.20 -6.25
CA LEU A 151 2.18 -17.84 -7.68
C LEU A 151 2.14 -19.06 -8.62
N ILE A 152 2.53 -20.25 -8.15
CA ILE A 152 2.81 -21.45 -8.96
C ILE A 152 1.66 -21.88 -9.89
N HIS A 153 0.42 -21.51 -9.61
CA HIS A 153 -0.77 -21.92 -10.34
C HIS A 153 -1.39 -20.80 -11.19
N ASP A 154 -0.65 -19.70 -11.41
CA ASP A 154 -1.05 -18.51 -12.18
C ASP A 154 -2.42 -17.94 -11.76
N PRO A 155 -2.58 -17.52 -10.51
CA PRO A 155 -3.86 -17.03 -10.02
C PRO A 155 -4.28 -15.69 -10.66
N ASP A 156 -5.58 -15.52 -10.92
CA ASP A 156 -6.13 -14.25 -11.40
C ASP A 156 -6.18 -13.17 -10.30
N LEU A 157 -6.27 -13.60 -9.05
CA LEU A 157 -6.34 -12.73 -7.87
C LEU A 157 -5.38 -13.22 -6.78
N MET A 158 -4.58 -12.32 -6.27
CA MET A 158 -3.62 -12.63 -5.21
C MET A 158 -3.86 -11.76 -3.98
N PHE A 159 -3.80 -12.40 -2.81
CA PHE A 159 -3.74 -11.75 -1.50
C PHE A 159 -2.36 -12.06 -0.91
N LEU A 160 -1.53 -11.04 -0.78
CA LEU A 160 -0.14 -11.16 -0.34
C LEU A 160 0.04 -10.46 1.01
N ASP A 161 0.11 -11.24 2.08
CA ASP A 161 0.24 -10.68 3.45
C ASP A 161 1.71 -10.50 3.81
N GLU A 162 2.21 -9.26 3.71
CA GLU A 162 3.59 -8.81 3.92
C GLU A 162 4.63 -9.58 3.07
N PRO A 163 4.48 -9.71 1.72
CA PRO A 163 5.30 -10.59 0.90
C PRO A 163 6.81 -10.27 0.94
N THR A 164 7.18 -9.04 1.19
CA THR A 164 8.54 -8.51 1.16
C THR A 164 9.20 -8.42 2.55
N ALA A 165 8.48 -8.83 3.62
CA ALA A 165 9.02 -8.77 4.97
C ALA A 165 10.27 -9.65 5.12
N GLY A 166 11.39 -9.05 5.60
CA GLY A 166 12.66 -9.75 5.78
C GLY A 166 13.40 -10.09 4.48
N VAL A 167 12.97 -9.54 3.34
CA VAL A 167 13.64 -9.65 2.04
C VAL A 167 14.59 -8.47 1.85
N ASP A 168 15.78 -8.73 1.31
CA ASP A 168 16.74 -7.66 1.01
C ASP A 168 16.21 -6.68 -0.05
N PRO A 169 16.74 -5.44 -0.12
CA PRO A 169 16.21 -4.39 -1.00
C PRO A 169 16.27 -4.74 -2.49
N ILE A 170 17.28 -5.49 -2.95
CA ILE A 170 17.47 -5.83 -4.37
C ILE A 170 16.40 -6.85 -4.79
N LEU A 171 16.22 -7.88 -3.98
CA LEU A 171 15.21 -8.92 -4.25
C LEU A 171 13.79 -8.38 -4.06
N ARG A 172 13.58 -7.47 -3.09
CA ARG A 172 12.31 -6.75 -2.92
C ARG A 172 11.92 -6.01 -4.20
N ARG A 173 12.85 -5.27 -4.80
CA ARG A 173 12.62 -4.59 -6.08
C ARG A 173 12.20 -5.56 -7.18
N LYS A 174 12.90 -6.71 -7.33
CA LYS A 174 12.53 -7.75 -8.30
C LYS A 174 11.11 -8.28 -8.08
N PHE A 175 10.65 -8.41 -6.82
CA PHE A 175 9.28 -8.84 -6.53
C PHE A 175 8.26 -7.82 -7.02
N TRP A 176 8.49 -6.52 -6.75
CA TRP A 176 7.61 -5.47 -7.22
C TRP A 176 7.57 -5.37 -8.74
N ASP A 177 8.73 -5.43 -9.41
CA ASP A 177 8.81 -5.45 -10.87
C ASP A 177 8.03 -6.65 -11.48
N HIS A 178 8.04 -7.79 -10.79
CA HIS A 178 7.26 -8.96 -11.21
C HIS A 178 5.75 -8.79 -10.94
N PHE A 179 5.37 -8.21 -9.80
CA PHE A 179 3.96 -7.93 -9.50
C PHE A 179 3.37 -6.96 -10.52
N GLU A 180 4.11 -5.92 -10.90
CA GLU A 180 3.73 -5.00 -11.97
C GLU A 180 3.51 -5.75 -13.29
N HIS A 181 4.45 -6.61 -13.69
CA HIS A 181 4.29 -7.43 -14.90
C HIS A 181 3.06 -8.37 -14.86
N LEU A 182 2.77 -8.98 -13.71
CA LEU A 182 1.57 -9.79 -13.54
C LEU A 182 0.29 -8.96 -13.63
N SER A 183 0.30 -7.75 -13.05
CA SER A 183 -0.82 -6.80 -13.12
C SER A 183 -1.07 -6.33 -14.55
N ASP A 184 -0.03 -6.00 -15.31
CA ASP A 184 -0.10 -5.66 -16.73
C ASP A 184 -0.67 -6.81 -17.58
N SER A 185 -0.45 -8.05 -17.13
CA SER A 185 -1.03 -9.26 -17.75
C SER A 185 -2.47 -9.52 -17.32
N GLY A 186 -3.04 -8.70 -16.43
CA GLY A 186 -4.43 -8.74 -15.99
C GLY A 186 -4.66 -9.40 -14.62
N ALA A 187 -3.62 -9.80 -13.91
CA ALA A 187 -3.76 -10.32 -12.54
C ALA A 187 -4.06 -9.17 -11.57
N THR A 188 -4.86 -9.44 -10.55
CA THR A 188 -5.24 -8.47 -9.52
C THR A 188 -4.54 -8.81 -8.21
N MET A 189 -4.05 -7.81 -7.47
CA MET A 189 -3.33 -8.03 -6.22
C MET A 189 -3.81 -7.14 -5.10
N ILE A 190 -3.95 -7.73 -3.91
CA ILE A 190 -4.06 -7.00 -2.64
C ILE A 190 -2.82 -7.35 -1.82
N VAL A 191 -1.98 -6.36 -1.58
CA VAL A 191 -0.70 -6.52 -0.89
C VAL A 191 -0.77 -5.79 0.44
N THR A 192 -0.57 -6.49 1.55
CA THR A 192 -0.40 -5.81 2.84
C THR A 192 1.08 -5.57 3.11
N THR A 193 1.41 -4.42 3.65
CA THR A 193 2.78 -4.10 4.05
C THR A 193 2.81 -3.09 5.20
N GLN A 194 3.89 -3.10 5.96
CA GLN A 194 4.24 -2.02 6.89
C GLN A 194 5.33 -1.10 6.33
N TYR A 195 5.88 -1.42 5.16
CA TYR A 195 6.86 -0.57 4.47
C TYR A 195 6.13 0.48 3.63
N VAL A 196 6.08 1.70 4.15
CA VAL A 196 5.29 2.79 3.54
C VAL A 196 5.80 3.15 2.14
N GLY A 197 7.12 3.05 1.90
CA GLY A 197 7.72 3.28 0.58
C GLY A 197 7.22 2.35 -0.53
N GLU A 198 6.61 1.20 -0.17
CA GLU A 198 6.02 0.27 -1.15
C GLU A 198 4.72 0.81 -1.76
N ALA A 199 4.13 1.87 -1.19
CA ALA A 199 3.03 2.61 -1.80
C ALA A 199 3.30 3.02 -3.25
N ALA A 200 4.56 3.33 -3.57
CA ALA A 200 4.98 3.77 -4.90
C ALA A 200 4.72 2.75 -6.02
N TYR A 201 4.56 1.47 -5.68
CA TYR A 201 4.36 0.38 -6.63
C TYR A 201 2.88 -0.01 -6.79
N CYS A 202 1.98 0.63 -6.06
CA CYS A 202 0.56 0.31 -6.06
C CYS A 202 -0.22 1.30 -6.94
N ASP A 203 -1.30 0.83 -7.58
CA ASP A 203 -2.25 1.72 -8.27
C ASP A 203 -3.09 2.50 -7.27
N PHE A 204 -3.50 1.84 -6.19
CA PHE A 204 -4.21 2.44 -5.06
C PHE A 204 -3.63 1.97 -3.74
N VAL A 205 -3.75 2.82 -2.75
CA VAL A 205 -3.28 2.55 -1.39
C VAL A 205 -4.37 2.84 -0.38
N GLY A 206 -4.70 1.84 0.43
CA GLY A 206 -5.51 1.98 1.64
C GLY A 206 -4.61 2.15 2.85
N VAL A 207 -4.68 3.30 3.49
CA VAL A 207 -3.98 3.57 4.76
C VAL A 207 -4.86 3.09 5.91
N LEU A 208 -4.41 2.05 6.62
CA LEU A 208 -5.15 1.47 7.74
C LEU A 208 -4.56 1.89 9.09
N ALA A 209 -5.43 2.35 9.98
CA ALA A 209 -5.10 2.54 11.39
C ALA A 209 -6.32 2.24 12.27
N SER A 210 -6.07 1.74 13.48
CA SER A 210 -7.13 1.43 14.46
C SER A 210 -8.32 0.64 13.88
N GLY A 211 -8.05 -0.26 12.95
CA GLY A 211 -9.05 -1.09 12.30
C GLY A 211 -9.92 -0.40 11.25
N ARG A 212 -9.56 0.78 10.78
CA ARG A 212 -10.30 1.56 9.77
C ARG A 212 -9.41 1.95 8.59
N ILE A 213 -10.01 2.13 7.42
CA ILE A 213 -9.34 2.79 6.29
C ILE A 213 -9.50 4.29 6.47
N LEU A 214 -8.38 4.98 6.69
CA LEU A 214 -8.32 6.43 6.88
C LEU A 214 -8.36 7.19 5.56
N ALA A 215 -7.67 6.64 4.58
CA ALA A 215 -7.57 7.16 3.24
C ALA A 215 -7.46 6.00 2.26
N PHE A 216 -8.09 6.13 1.11
CA PHE A 216 -7.96 5.21 -0.01
C PHE A 216 -7.87 6.05 -1.28
N ASP A 217 -6.70 6.04 -1.92
CA ASP A 217 -6.44 6.86 -3.12
C ASP A 217 -5.22 6.30 -3.88
N THR A 218 -4.92 6.91 -5.04
CA THR A 218 -3.63 6.72 -5.69
C THR A 218 -2.49 7.22 -4.80
N PRO A 219 -1.25 6.74 -4.99
CA PRO A 219 -0.09 7.24 -4.25
C PRO A 219 0.07 8.76 -4.30
N GLU A 220 -0.17 9.37 -5.47
CA GLU A 220 -0.14 10.82 -5.67
C GLU A 220 -1.32 11.53 -4.98
N GLY A 221 -2.52 10.92 -5.04
CA GLY A 221 -3.70 11.42 -4.33
C GLY A 221 -3.48 11.48 -2.81
N LEU A 222 -2.84 10.46 -2.24
CA LEU A 222 -2.46 10.46 -0.83
C LEU A 222 -1.47 11.58 -0.47
N ARG A 223 -0.47 11.84 -1.34
CA ARG A 223 0.46 12.98 -1.14
C ARG A 223 -0.28 14.32 -1.12
N ARG A 224 -1.14 14.54 -2.12
CA ARG A 224 -1.96 15.78 -2.19
C ARG A 224 -2.86 15.92 -0.97
N ARG A 225 -3.48 14.84 -0.52
CA ARG A 225 -4.34 14.84 0.67
C ARG A 225 -3.56 15.14 1.95
N ALA A 226 -2.38 14.53 2.15
CA ALA A 226 -1.55 14.71 3.33
C ALA A 226 -1.06 16.16 3.48
N PHE A 227 -0.65 16.79 2.38
CA PHE A 227 0.00 18.11 2.41
C PHE A 227 -0.88 19.24 1.90
N GLY A 228 -2.15 18.96 1.55
CA GLY A 228 -3.08 19.98 1.05
C GLY A 228 -2.70 20.51 -0.34
N GLY A 229 -2.16 19.64 -1.22
CA GLY A 229 -1.74 19.98 -2.56
C GLY A 229 -0.33 19.48 -2.90
N GLU A 230 0.15 19.83 -4.09
CA GLU A 230 1.54 19.60 -4.49
C GLU A 230 2.48 20.57 -3.79
N GLN A 231 3.72 20.14 -3.56
CA GLN A 231 4.70 20.92 -2.82
C GLN A 231 5.69 21.60 -3.77
N LEU A 232 5.87 22.91 -3.61
CA LEU A 232 6.84 23.73 -4.37
C LEU A 232 7.83 24.37 -3.41
N ASP A 233 9.10 24.05 -3.52
CA ASP A 233 10.17 24.70 -2.79
C ASP A 233 10.65 25.94 -3.57
N VAL A 234 10.78 27.04 -2.85
CA VAL A 234 11.28 28.32 -3.37
C VAL A 234 12.47 28.73 -2.53
N VAL A 235 13.64 28.82 -3.15
CA VAL A 235 14.89 29.24 -2.53
C VAL A 235 15.20 30.67 -2.94
N PHE A 236 15.37 31.56 -1.99
CA PHE A 236 15.69 32.96 -2.19
C PHE A 236 17.20 33.21 -2.06
N ALA A 237 17.75 34.08 -2.92
CA ALA A 237 19.16 34.48 -2.84
C ALA A 237 19.46 35.31 -1.57
N THR A 238 18.47 36.04 -1.08
CA THR A 238 18.50 36.80 0.19
C THR A 238 17.18 36.56 0.93
N PRO A 239 17.19 36.52 2.28
CA PRO A 239 15.95 36.33 3.03
C PRO A 239 14.89 37.37 2.62
N PRO A 240 13.70 36.95 2.18
CA PRO A 240 12.61 37.88 1.83
C PRO A 240 11.98 38.48 3.08
N HIS A 241 11.37 39.66 2.93
CA HIS A 241 10.64 40.28 4.04
C HIS A 241 9.32 39.54 4.33
N HIS A 242 8.94 39.49 5.61
CA HIS A 242 7.69 38.84 6.04
C HIS A 242 6.43 39.41 5.36
N GLU A 243 6.44 40.71 5.05
CA GLU A 243 5.33 41.40 4.36
C GLU A 243 5.13 40.88 2.93
N ASP A 244 6.22 40.53 2.24
CA ASP A 244 6.17 39.95 0.90
C ASP A 244 5.49 38.57 0.92
N MET A 245 5.76 37.78 1.93
CA MET A 245 5.19 36.44 2.08
C MET A 245 3.68 36.46 2.33
N THR A 246 3.18 37.45 3.03
CA THR A 246 1.73 37.64 3.25
C THR A 246 0.99 37.80 1.94
N SER A 247 1.60 38.51 0.97
CA SER A 247 1.01 38.68 -0.35
C SER A 247 1.04 37.41 -1.21
N LEU A 248 2.05 36.58 -1.04
CA LEU A 248 2.16 35.32 -1.74
C LEU A 248 1.15 34.28 -1.18
N SER A 249 1.00 34.23 0.13
CA SER A 249 0.02 33.34 0.77
C SER A 249 -1.44 33.78 0.52
N GLY A 250 -1.69 35.02 0.18
CA GLY A 250 -3.01 35.54 -0.21
C GLY A 250 -3.37 35.30 -1.67
N ALA A 251 -2.47 34.81 -2.51
CA ALA A 251 -2.77 34.40 -3.87
C ALA A 251 -3.59 33.09 -3.80
N GLY A 252 -4.81 33.09 -4.32
CA GLY A 252 -5.83 32.06 -4.11
C GLY A 252 -5.45 30.61 -4.51
N GLU A 253 -4.27 30.39 -5.07
CA GLU A 253 -3.73 29.09 -5.45
C GLU A 253 -2.76 28.50 -4.39
N VAL A 254 -2.37 29.27 -3.37
CA VAL A 254 -1.51 28.82 -2.27
C VAL A 254 -2.36 28.43 -1.07
N HIS A 255 -2.42 27.13 -0.79
CA HIS A 255 -3.19 26.57 0.34
C HIS A 255 -2.43 26.69 1.67
N LYS A 256 -1.10 26.49 1.63
CA LYS A 256 -0.24 26.54 2.81
C LYS A 256 1.14 27.09 2.42
N LEU A 257 1.73 27.89 3.30
CA LEU A 257 3.11 28.36 3.22
C LEU A 257 3.84 27.97 4.50
N ARG A 258 4.99 27.32 4.36
CA ARG A 258 5.84 26.92 5.46
C ARG A 258 7.28 27.37 5.21
N TRP A 259 7.90 27.99 6.20
CA TRP A 259 9.33 28.25 6.20
C TRP A 259 10.10 26.97 6.54
N LEU A 260 11.09 26.62 5.71
CA LEU A 260 12.01 25.53 5.98
C LEU A 260 13.28 26.05 6.67
N ASP A 261 13.75 27.22 6.23
CA ASP A 261 14.84 28.00 6.80
C ASP A 261 14.69 29.49 6.41
N ASP A 262 15.70 30.32 6.71
CA ASP A 262 15.68 31.77 6.46
C ASP A 262 15.61 32.12 4.95
N HIS A 263 16.01 31.20 4.07
CA HIS A 263 16.07 31.40 2.63
C HIS A 263 15.07 30.54 1.84
N THR A 264 14.45 29.56 2.47
CA THR A 264 13.65 28.56 1.78
C THR A 264 12.23 28.50 2.33
N ILE A 265 11.26 28.63 1.46
CA ILE A 265 9.86 28.35 1.78
C ILE A 265 9.37 27.14 0.99
N ARG A 266 8.39 26.44 1.54
CA ARG A 266 7.60 25.43 0.85
C ARG A 266 6.16 25.89 0.75
N LEU A 267 5.63 25.83 -0.47
CA LEU A 267 4.24 26.16 -0.79
C LEU A 267 3.47 24.86 -1.06
N SER A 268 2.25 24.76 -0.54
CA SER A 268 1.27 23.77 -1.00
C SER A 268 0.35 24.44 -2.01
N VAL A 269 0.29 23.88 -3.22
CA VAL A 269 -0.44 24.46 -4.38
C VAL A 269 -1.18 23.36 -5.14
N ASP A 270 -2.10 23.72 -6.01
CA ASP A 270 -2.83 22.73 -6.82
C ASP A 270 -1.91 21.98 -7.79
N ASP A 271 -0.99 22.68 -8.46
CA ASP A 271 -0.02 22.15 -9.41
C ASP A 271 1.29 22.94 -9.31
N ALA A 272 2.34 22.31 -8.78
CA ALA A 272 3.62 22.92 -8.53
C ALA A 272 4.34 23.35 -9.83
N GLY A 273 4.16 22.57 -10.90
CA GLY A 273 4.79 22.84 -12.18
C GLY A 273 4.20 24.09 -12.86
N SER A 274 2.89 24.22 -12.87
CA SER A 274 2.21 25.39 -13.47
C SER A 274 2.30 26.64 -12.60
N TYR A 275 2.44 26.49 -11.28
CA TYR A 275 2.52 27.61 -10.35
C TYR A 275 3.93 28.22 -10.21
N ALA A 276 5.00 27.45 -10.46
CA ALA A 276 6.38 27.95 -10.34
C ALA A 276 6.66 29.24 -11.16
N PRO A 277 6.21 29.40 -12.42
CA PRO A 277 6.36 30.64 -13.17
C PRO A 277 5.65 31.83 -12.52
N THR A 278 4.48 31.62 -11.87
CA THR A 278 3.72 32.66 -11.14
C THR A 278 4.52 33.19 -9.95
N VAL A 279 5.19 32.30 -9.22
CA VAL A 279 6.07 32.67 -8.10
C VAL A 279 7.27 33.49 -8.58
N VAL A 280 7.87 33.11 -9.70
CA VAL A 280 9.00 33.86 -10.29
C VAL A 280 8.56 35.27 -10.73
N GLU A 281 7.40 35.41 -11.36
CA GLU A 281 6.86 36.72 -11.76
C GLU A 281 6.47 37.58 -10.55
N TRP A 282 5.88 36.96 -9.50
CA TRP A 282 5.60 37.62 -8.24
C TRP A 282 6.88 38.19 -7.60
N ALA A 283 7.95 37.42 -7.57
CA ALA A 283 9.25 37.83 -7.02
C ALA A 283 9.87 38.97 -7.82
N ARG A 284 9.81 38.88 -9.16
CA ARG A 284 10.30 39.94 -10.07
C ARG A 284 9.61 41.27 -9.81
N GLN A 285 8.29 41.29 -9.58
CA GLN A 285 7.50 42.51 -9.31
C GLN A 285 7.87 43.17 -7.97
N ARG A 286 8.47 42.41 -7.04
CA ARG A 286 8.86 42.88 -5.68
C ARG A 286 10.35 43.01 -5.49
N GLU A 287 11.12 42.86 -6.59
CA GLU A 287 12.59 42.90 -6.54
C GLU A 287 13.20 41.85 -5.60
N VAL A 288 12.47 40.73 -5.32
CA VAL A 288 12.94 39.61 -4.53
C VAL A 288 13.70 38.65 -5.45
N ALA A 289 14.95 38.36 -5.12
CA ALA A 289 15.78 37.47 -5.92
C ALA A 289 15.54 36.01 -5.56
N ILE A 290 14.97 35.24 -6.48
CA ILE A 290 14.87 33.79 -6.38
C ILE A 290 16.12 33.14 -6.96
N GLU A 291 16.71 32.22 -6.24
CA GLU A 291 17.81 31.37 -6.70
C GLU A 291 17.28 30.15 -7.43
N LYS A 292 16.23 29.51 -6.87
CA LYS A 292 15.68 28.27 -7.39
C LYS A 292 14.19 28.12 -7.05
N THR A 293 13.44 27.50 -7.96
CA THR A 293 12.12 26.92 -7.68
C THR A 293 12.11 25.47 -8.15
N GLU A 294 11.65 24.55 -7.31
CA GLU A 294 11.54 23.17 -7.70
C GLU A 294 10.35 22.46 -7.03
N PRO A 295 9.61 21.62 -7.76
CA PRO A 295 8.65 20.74 -7.14
C PRO A 295 9.33 19.82 -6.12
N TYR A 296 8.77 19.73 -4.92
CA TYR A 296 9.20 18.79 -3.89
C TYR A 296 8.25 17.61 -3.81
N LEU A 297 8.79 16.42 -3.90
CA LEU A 297 8.03 15.19 -3.78
C LEU A 297 8.24 14.59 -2.37
N PRO A 298 7.26 14.75 -1.44
CA PRO A 298 7.39 14.20 -0.10
C PRO A 298 7.58 12.68 -0.14
N PRO A 299 8.53 12.12 0.65
CA PRO A 299 8.63 10.68 0.85
C PRO A 299 7.32 10.11 1.41
N TYR A 300 7.00 8.86 1.08
CA TYR A 300 5.78 8.23 1.59
C TYR A 300 5.76 8.08 3.10
N ASP A 301 6.92 7.99 3.75
CA ASP A 301 7.01 8.00 5.22
C ASP A 301 6.43 9.29 5.80
N ASP A 302 6.75 10.45 5.22
CA ASP A 302 6.20 11.74 5.64
C ASP A 302 4.69 11.84 5.34
N VAL A 303 4.26 11.34 4.17
CA VAL A 303 2.82 11.26 3.80
C VAL A 303 2.05 10.46 4.84
N PHE A 304 2.59 9.31 5.24
CA PHE A 304 1.94 8.45 6.21
C PHE A 304 1.85 9.11 7.59
N VAL A 305 2.92 9.75 8.05
CA VAL A 305 2.94 10.48 9.33
C VAL A 305 1.89 11.60 9.34
N GLU A 306 1.80 12.38 8.27
CA GLU A 306 0.83 13.48 8.18
C GLU A 306 -0.62 12.95 8.13
N LEU A 307 -0.89 11.87 7.39
CA LEU A 307 -2.20 11.23 7.37
C LEU A 307 -2.58 10.64 8.73
N MET A 308 -1.63 10.12 9.49
CA MET A 308 -1.87 9.60 10.83
C MET A 308 -2.13 10.70 11.85
N ALA A 309 -1.45 11.86 11.74
CA ALA A 309 -1.65 13.00 12.63
C ALA A 309 -3.08 13.57 12.55
N THR A 310 -3.70 13.52 11.37
CA THR A 310 -5.11 13.94 11.20
C THR A 310 -6.11 13.10 11.98
N LEU A 311 -5.74 11.88 12.41
CA LEU A 311 -6.56 11.04 13.29
C LEU A 311 -6.58 11.53 14.73
N ASP A 312 -5.42 11.94 15.24
CA ASP A 312 -5.29 12.36 16.63
C ASP A 312 -6.11 13.64 16.86
N GLU A 313 -6.17 14.52 15.84
CA GLU A 313 -7.00 15.74 15.88
C GLU A 313 -8.51 15.46 15.87
N VAL A 314 -8.96 14.39 15.21
CA VAL A 314 -10.39 14.01 15.15
C VAL A 314 -10.85 13.25 16.40
N THR A 315 -9.91 12.68 17.17
CA THR A 315 -10.20 11.84 18.35
C THR A 315 -10.10 12.60 19.68
N GLU A 316 -9.59 13.82 19.73
CA GLU A 316 -9.66 14.65 20.93
C GLU A 316 -11.07 15.25 21.06
N PRO A 317 -11.85 14.90 22.10
CA PRO A 317 -13.11 15.58 22.39
C PRO A 317 -12.77 17.02 22.79
N GLU A 318 -13.47 18.01 22.18
CA GLU A 318 -13.41 19.40 22.61
C GLU A 318 -13.49 19.49 24.15
N PRO A 319 -12.62 20.27 24.81
CA PRO A 319 -12.67 20.40 26.25
C PRO A 319 -14.04 20.99 26.63
N VAL A 320 -14.85 20.20 27.33
CA VAL A 320 -16.10 20.68 27.92
C VAL A 320 -15.72 21.77 28.91
N VAL A 321 -15.88 23.01 28.50
CA VAL A 321 -15.78 24.17 29.41
C VAL A 321 -16.94 24.05 30.37
N ALA A 322 -16.67 23.59 31.59
CA ALA A 322 -17.62 23.63 32.67
C ALA A 322 -17.88 25.10 33.02
N ASN A 323 -18.99 25.66 32.53
CA ASN A 323 -19.52 26.89 33.04
C ASN A 323 -19.96 26.68 34.51
N ALA A 324 -19.11 27.12 35.43
CA ALA A 324 -19.51 27.37 36.81
C ALA A 324 -20.34 28.65 36.82
N GLY A 325 -21.65 28.48 37.01
CA GLY A 325 -22.60 29.54 37.39
C GLY A 325 -23.02 29.31 38.83
#